data_c94394f4c594d36ddf2146ffbe6ada0f
#
_entry.id   c94394f4c594d36ddf2146ffbe6ada0f
#
_cell.length_a   1.000
_cell.length_b   1.000
_cell.length_c   1.000
_cell.angle_alpha   90.00
_cell.angle_beta   90.00
_cell.angle_gamma   90.00
#
_symmetry.space_group_name_H-M   'P 1'
#
loop_
_entity.id
_entity.type
_entity.pdbx_description
1 polymer ?
#
loop_
_entity_poly.entity_id
_entity_poly.type
_entity_poly.pdbx_seq_one_letter_code
_entity_poly.pdbx_strand_id
1 'polypeptide(L)'
;MAENVTLLASGREIIINPNLKQEEAWNMGASLGFNIPLFGKNLELNAEYYYTDFKHQMIMNFDGAKGSHTLSFENLDGKSYSHTFQVDATYSLFSGMSATAAFRLNDVKCTYDGSLRQKPLTSRYKGLLTLSYKTPLQLWQFDMTGQLNGGGELYDQSRYPAYFQLQAQVTREFRNFNLYLGGENLTNYKIESPIQSAHHPWSTAFDATQVWGPVTGAMAYVGIRFKLEKL
;
A
#
# COMPACT_ATOMS: atom_id res chain seq x y z
N MET A 1 -17.02 11.59 -1.60
CA MET A 1 -16.84 11.87 -3.04
C MET A 1 -15.45 12.35 -3.40
N ALA A 2 -14.76 13.14 -2.56
CA ALA A 2 -13.40 13.60 -2.86
C ALA A 2 -12.37 12.46 -3.01
N GLU A 3 -12.56 11.35 -2.35
CA GLU A 3 -11.68 10.17 -2.43
C GLU A 3 -11.73 9.45 -3.79
N ASN A 4 -12.74 9.73 -4.59
CA ASN A 4 -12.99 9.05 -5.85
C ASN A 4 -12.65 9.92 -7.09
N VAL A 5 -11.95 11.03 -6.89
CA VAL A 5 -11.53 11.94 -7.98
C VAL A 5 -10.63 11.23 -9.01
N THR A 6 -9.89 10.20 -8.57
CA THR A 6 -9.06 9.37 -9.46
C THR A 6 -9.88 8.63 -10.53
N LEU A 7 -11.17 8.45 -10.31
CA LEU A 7 -12.07 7.80 -11.26
C LEU A 7 -12.47 8.69 -12.44
N LEU A 8 -12.26 10.01 -12.33
CA LEU A 8 -12.43 10.94 -13.43
C LEU A 8 -11.38 10.77 -14.54
N ALA A 9 -10.35 9.97 -14.31
CA ALA A 9 -9.33 9.62 -15.31
C ALA A 9 -9.78 8.47 -16.24
N SER A 10 -11.07 8.26 -16.39
CA SER A 10 -11.67 7.28 -17.30
C SER A 10 -12.53 8.01 -18.34
N GLY A 11 -12.51 7.54 -19.58
CA GLY A 11 -13.41 7.98 -20.65
C GLY A 11 -14.84 7.42 -20.52
N ARG A 12 -15.13 6.71 -19.42
CA ARG A 12 -16.44 6.09 -19.17
C ARG A 12 -17.47 7.10 -18.66
N GLU A 13 -18.71 6.87 -18.96
CA GLU A 13 -19.83 7.61 -18.36
C GLU A 13 -19.94 7.24 -16.88
N ILE A 14 -19.95 8.23 -16.00
CA ILE A 14 -20.03 8.04 -14.55
C ILE A 14 -21.49 8.19 -14.12
N ILE A 15 -22.05 7.12 -13.54
CA ILE A 15 -23.41 7.08 -13.01
C ILE A 15 -23.34 6.99 -11.49
N ILE A 16 -23.95 7.93 -10.80
CA ILE A 16 -24.04 7.91 -9.33
C ILE A 16 -25.48 7.59 -8.95
N ASN A 17 -25.67 6.49 -8.22
CA ASN A 17 -26.99 6.13 -7.70
C ASN A 17 -27.51 7.25 -6.77
N PRO A 18 -28.65 7.88 -7.05
CA PRO A 18 -29.17 8.98 -6.23
C PRO A 18 -29.60 8.53 -4.81
N ASN A 19 -29.79 7.24 -4.60
CA ASN A 19 -30.20 6.65 -3.33
C ASN A 19 -29.05 6.03 -2.54
N LEU A 20 -27.82 6.51 -2.74
CA LEU A 20 -26.67 6.02 -1.99
C LEU A 20 -26.88 6.21 -0.48
N LYS A 21 -26.77 5.11 0.25
CA LYS A 21 -26.74 5.10 1.72
C LYS A 21 -25.33 5.33 2.23
N GLN A 22 -25.25 5.89 3.43
CA GLN A 22 -23.97 6.02 4.13
C GLN A 22 -23.37 4.64 4.39
N GLU A 23 -22.05 4.51 4.19
CA GLU A 23 -21.30 3.32 4.55
C GLU A 23 -21.25 3.16 6.07
N GLU A 24 -21.45 1.94 6.53
CA GLU A 24 -21.31 1.55 7.93
C GLU A 24 -20.39 0.34 8.01
N ALA A 25 -19.58 0.25 9.06
CA ALA A 25 -18.73 -0.89 9.29
C ALA A 25 -18.63 -1.23 10.78
N TRP A 26 -18.63 -2.52 11.07
CA TRP A 26 -18.21 -3.04 12.36
C TRP A 26 -16.75 -3.49 12.26
N ASN A 27 -15.91 -2.94 13.14
CA ASN A 27 -14.51 -3.30 13.22
C ASN A 27 -14.21 -3.89 14.61
N MET A 28 -13.64 -5.08 14.63
CA MET A 28 -13.20 -5.77 15.85
C MET A 28 -11.76 -6.21 15.67
N GLY A 29 -10.94 -6.07 16.70
CA GLY A 29 -9.55 -6.47 16.62
C GLY A 29 -8.93 -6.78 17.97
N ALA A 30 -7.79 -7.42 17.91
CA ALA A 30 -6.92 -7.70 19.05
C ALA A 30 -5.47 -7.43 18.67
N SER A 31 -4.71 -6.90 19.63
CA SER A 31 -3.28 -6.62 19.50
C SER A 31 -2.54 -7.24 20.67
N LEU A 32 -1.42 -7.90 20.41
CA LEU A 32 -0.53 -8.51 21.40
C LEU A 32 0.88 -7.99 21.18
N GLY A 33 1.50 -7.47 22.24
CA GLY A 33 2.89 -7.02 22.24
C GLY A 33 3.73 -7.84 23.21
N PHE A 34 4.92 -8.24 22.76
CA PHE A 34 5.89 -9.01 23.55
C PHE A 34 7.27 -8.36 23.49
N ASN A 35 7.93 -8.33 24.67
CA ASN A 35 9.35 -8.00 24.77
C ASN A 35 10.09 -9.27 25.21
N ILE A 36 10.80 -9.88 24.28
CA ILE A 36 11.46 -11.16 24.48
C ILE A 36 12.98 -10.91 24.65
N PRO A 37 13.57 -11.21 25.81
CA PRO A 37 15.02 -11.13 25.99
C PRO A 37 15.70 -12.17 25.07
N LEU A 38 16.56 -11.70 24.17
CA LEU A 38 17.26 -12.53 23.20
C LEU A 38 18.70 -12.04 23.05
N PHE A 39 19.69 -12.89 23.35
CA PHE A 39 21.12 -12.60 23.24
C PHE A 39 21.55 -11.25 23.92
N GLY A 40 21.00 -10.98 25.11
CA GLY A 40 21.31 -9.77 25.88
C GLY A 40 20.65 -8.48 25.39
N LYS A 41 19.70 -8.57 24.46
CA LYS A 41 18.87 -7.48 23.93
C LYS A 41 17.42 -7.89 23.93
N ASN A 42 16.52 -6.94 23.69
CA ASN A 42 15.09 -7.22 23.60
C ASN A 42 14.67 -7.29 22.13
N LEU A 43 13.98 -8.38 21.80
CA LEU A 43 13.17 -8.50 20.60
C LEU A 43 11.78 -7.97 20.94
N GLU A 44 11.38 -6.89 20.27
CA GLU A 44 10.01 -6.37 20.32
C GLU A 44 9.20 -7.06 19.23
N LEU A 45 8.14 -7.76 19.61
CA LEU A 45 7.26 -8.48 18.71
C LEU A 45 5.83 -8.01 18.92
N ASN A 46 5.15 -7.59 17.85
CA ASN A 46 3.74 -7.23 17.87
C ASN A 46 2.98 -8.11 16.89
N ALA A 47 1.79 -8.53 17.27
CA ALA A 47 0.86 -9.25 16.42
C ALA A 47 -0.53 -8.64 16.55
N GLU A 48 -1.17 -8.40 15.42
CA GLU A 48 -2.47 -7.76 15.35
C GLU A 48 -3.40 -8.54 14.43
N TYR A 49 -4.65 -8.61 14.80
CA TYR A 49 -5.69 -9.16 13.96
C TYR A 49 -6.91 -8.26 14.01
N TYR A 50 -7.46 -7.95 12.84
CA TYR A 50 -8.68 -7.16 12.67
C TYR A 50 -9.65 -7.88 11.74
N TYR A 51 -10.90 -7.88 12.14
CA TYR A 51 -12.04 -8.24 11.33
C TYR A 51 -12.93 -7.01 11.12
N THR A 52 -13.29 -6.74 9.87
CA THR A 52 -14.23 -5.66 9.53
C THR A 52 -15.35 -6.23 8.69
N ASP A 53 -16.58 -5.99 9.11
CA ASP A 53 -17.80 -6.29 8.38
C ASP A 53 -18.43 -4.98 7.89
N PHE A 54 -18.64 -4.86 6.59
CA PHE A 54 -19.16 -3.64 5.97
C PHE A 54 -20.64 -3.79 5.66
N LYS A 55 -21.39 -2.76 6.04
CA LYS A 55 -22.80 -2.57 5.66
C LYS A 55 -22.91 -1.41 4.69
N HIS A 56 -23.72 -1.58 3.66
CA HIS A 56 -23.92 -0.54 2.64
C HIS A 56 -22.64 0.01 2.02
N GLN A 57 -21.60 -0.84 1.91
CA GLN A 57 -20.36 -0.42 1.29
C GLN A 57 -20.63 0.14 -0.11
N MET A 58 -20.09 1.31 -0.40
CA MET A 58 -20.11 1.86 -1.74
C MET A 58 -19.11 1.12 -2.62
N ILE A 59 -19.59 0.58 -3.71
CA ILE A 59 -18.75 -0.09 -4.71
C ILE A 59 -18.80 0.66 -6.03
N MET A 60 -17.71 0.48 -6.77
CA MET A 60 -17.67 0.81 -8.18
C MET A 60 -18.02 -0.44 -8.96
N ASN A 61 -19.06 -0.36 -9.73
CA ASN A 61 -19.44 -1.40 -10.67
C ASN A 61 -19.01 -0.95 -12.07
N PHE A 62 -18.08 -1.72 -12.64
CA PHE A 62 -17.73 -1.61 -14.04
C PHE A 62 -18.69 -2.57 -14.75
N ASP A 63 -19.80 -2.07 -15.29
CA ASP A 63 -20.82 -2.87 -15.95
C ASP A 63 -20.18 -3.97 -16.80
N GLY A 64 -20.29 -5.13 -16.27
CA GLY A 64 -19.64 -6.37 -16.54
C GLY A 64 -19.13 -6.55 -17.91
N ALA A 65 -18.27 -6.91 -18.41
CA ALA A 65 -17.71 -7.28 -19.69
C ALA A 65 -16.80 -6.23 -20.33
N LYS A 66 -15.79 -6.73 -20.91
CA LYS A 66 -14.92 -6.04 -21.86
C LYS A 66 -15.76 -5.19 -22.83
N GLY A 67 -15.67 -3.88 -22.67
CA GLY A 67 -16.35 -2.93 -23.56
C GLY A 67 -17.47 -2.10 -22.93
N SER A 68 -17.73 -2.23 -21.63
CA SER A 68 -18.66 -1.34 -20.96
C SER A 68 -18.16 0.10 -20.95
N HIS A 69 -19.05 1.02 -21.28
CA HIS A 69 -18.78 2.44 -21.34
C HIS A 69 -19.22 3.17 -20.07
N THR A 70 -19.72 2.45 -19.06
CA THR A 70 -20.26 3.02 -17.84
C THR A 70 -19.49 2.58 -16.60
N LEU A 71 -19.47 3.44 -15.61
CA LEU A 71 -18.96 3.22 -14.26
C LEU A 71 -20.03 3.68 -13.29
N SER A 72 -20.64 2.77 -12.55
CA SER A 72 -21.65 3.13 -11.57
C SER A 72 -21.12 3.08 -10.14
N PHE A 73 -21.60 4.05 -9.34
CA PHE A 73 -21.42 4.08 -7.89
C PHE A 73 -22.72 3.65 -7.24
N GLU A 74 -22.69 2.55 -6.52
CA GLU A 74 -23.84 1.99 -5.85
C GLU A 74 -23.49 1.37 -4.50
N ASN A 75 -24.46 1.21 -3.63
CA ASN A 75 -24.24 0.42 -2.42
C ASN A 75 -24.28 -1.06 -2.80
N LEU A 76 -23.34 -1.79 -2.24
CA LEU A 76 -23.22 -3.23 -2.41
C LEU A 76 -24.50 -3.94 -1.97
N ASP A 77 -25.08 -4.73 -2.85
CA ASP A 77 -26.08 -5.75 -2.53
C ASP A 77 -25.37 -7.09 -2.31
N GLY A 78 -25.07 -7.41 -1.06
CA GLY A 78 -24.34 -8.61 -0.72
C GLY A 78 -23.43 -8.44 0.50
N LYS A 79 -22.43 -9.31 0.58
CA LYS A 79 -21.48 -9.34 1.69
C LYS A 79 -20.19 -8.64 1.33
N SER A 80 -19.64 -7.89 2.30
CA SER A 80 -18.29 -7.36 2.23
C SER A 80 -17.62 -7.44 3.59
N TYR A 81 -16.43 -8.03 3.65
CA TYR A 81 -15.66 -8.13 4.87
C TYR A 81 -14.16 -8.16 4.59
N SER A 82 -13.39 -7.88 5.63
CA SER A 82 -11.95 -8.03 5.60
C SER A 82 -11.43 -8.73 6.86
N HIS A 83 -10.46 -9.61 6.68
CA HIS A 83 -9.58 -10.12 7.71
C HIS A 83 -8.18 -9.56 7.45
N THR A 84 -7.60 -8.91 8.44
CA THR A 84 -6.24 -8.40 8.39
C THR A 84 -5.45 -8.99 9.54
N PHE A 85 -4.38 -9.68 9.23
CA PHE A 85 -3.40 -10.16 10.21
C PHE A 85 -2.07 -9.47 9.92
N GLN A 86 -1.44 -8.91 10.94
CA GLN A 86 -0.12 -8.30 10.85
C GLN A 86 0.76 -8.79 11.98
N VAL A 87 2.01 -9.04 11.66
CA VAL A 87 3.06 -9.25 12.63
C VAL A 87 4.23 -8.36 12.28
N ASP A 88 4.84 -7.74 13.30
CA ASP A 88 6.10 -7.01 13.15
C ASP A 88 7.04 -7.33 14.30
N ALA A 89 8.32 -7.28 13.97
CA ALA A 89 9.40 -7.56 14.88
C ALA A 89 10.51 -6.54 14.72
N THR A 90 10.99 -5.97 15.84
CA THR A 90 12.14 -5.07 15.86
C THR A 90 13.22 -5.63 16.77
N TYR A 91 14.44 -5.69 16.26
CA TYR A 91 15.57 -6.21 17.00
C TYR A 91 16.84 -5.39 16.75
N SER A 92 17.56 -5.08 17.82
CA SER A 92 18.88 -4.47 17.74
C SER A 92 19.95 -5.55 17.51
N LEU A 93 20.46 -5.64 16.27
CA LEU A 93 21.44 -6.69 15.90
C LEU A 93 22.77 -6.52 16.63
N PHE A 94 23.34 -5.30 16.57
CA PHE A 94 24.54 -4.91 17.31
C PHE A 94 24.51 -3.38 17.57
N SER A 95 25.55 -2.86 18.22
CA SER A 95 25.60 -1.42 18.54
C SER A 95 25.47 -0.57 17.27
N GLY A 96 24.45 0.27 17.26
CA GLY A 96 24.13 1.16 16.13
C GLY A 96 23.31 0.52 15.01
N MET A 97 23.06 -0.81 15.01
CA MET A 97 22.28 -1.46 13.97
C MET A 97 20.98 -2.08 14.50
N SER A 98 19.88 -1.76 13.86
CA SER A 98 18.57 -2.35 14.10
C SER A 98 17.95 -2.93 12.82
N ALA A 99 17.15 -3.94 12.99
CA ALA A 99 16.32 -4.52 11.95
C ALA A 99 14.86 -4.50 12.39
N THR A 100 13.97 -4.08 11.49
CA THR A 100 12.53 -4.19 11.65
C THR A 100 11.97 -4.99 10.48
N ALA A 101 11.27 -6.07 10.78
CA ALA A 101 10.56 -6.87 9.80
C ALA A 101 9.05 -6.80 10.08
N ALA A 102 8.24 -6.62 9.05
CA ALA A 102 6.79 -6.67 9.17
C ALA A 102 6.18 -7.49 8.04
N PHE A 103 5.13 -8.22 8.36
CA PHE A 103 4.36 -8.98 7.38
C PHE A 103 2.87 -8.84 7.66
N ARG A 104 2.10 -8.56 6.60
CA ARG A 104 0.65 -8.40 6.65
C ARG A 104 0.00 -9.34 5.66
N LEU A 105 -1.07 -10.01 6.10
CA LEU A 105 -2.01 -10.76 5.28
C LEU A 105 -3.34 -10.04 5.26
N ASN A 106 -3.96 -9.94 4.09
CA ASN A 106 -5.28 -9.37 3.90
C ASN A 106 -6.16 -10.37 3.12
N ASP A 107 -7.26 -10.78 3.69
CA ASP A 107 -8.34 -11.45 2.98
C ASP A 107 -9.54 -10.51 2.95
N VAL A 108 -9.69 -9.79 1.85
CA VAL A 108 -10.76 -8.80 1.65
C VAL A 108 -11.67 -9.28 0.57
N LYS A 109 -12.91 -9.59 0.93
CA LYS A 109 -13.90 -10.12 0.00
C LYS A 109 -15.11 -9.22 -0.10
N CYS A 110 -15.64 -9.15 -1.29
CA CYS A 110 -16.80 -8.36 -1.62
C CYS A 110 -17.64 -9.11 -2.67
N THR A 111 -18.96 -9.00 -2.58
CA THR A 111 -19.84 -9.57 -3.58
C THR A 111 -19.83 -8.70 -4.84
N TYR A 112 -19.48 -9.29 -5.98
CA TYR A 112 -19.59 -8.71 -7.30
C TYR A 112 -20.37 -9.68 -8.18
N ASP A 113 -21.36 -9.20 -8.91
CA ASP A 113 -22.21 -10.01 -9.79
C ASP A 113 -22.76 -11.27 -9.09
N GLY A 114 -23.25 -11.10 -7.86
CA GLY A 114 -23.80 -12.19 -7.05
C GLY A 114 -22.79 -13.19 -6.50
N SER A 115 -21.49 -13.03 -6.77
CA SER A 115 -20.43 -13.94 -6.33
C SER A 115 -19.47 -13.25 -5.36
N LEU A 116 -19.21 -13.90 -4.23
CA LEU A 116 -18.23 -13.42 -3.24
C LEU A 116 -16.80 -13.69 -3.74
N ARG A 117 -16.05 -12.64 -4.01
CA ARG A 117 -14.68 -12.73 -4.54
C ARG A 117 -13.72 -11.73 -3.87
N GLN A 118 -12.44 -11.89 -4.15
CA GLN A 118 -11.42 -10.97 -3.66
C GLN A 118 -11.71 -9.54 -4.18
N LYS A 119 -11.61 -8.56 -3.27
CA LYS A 119 -11.79 -7.15 -3.66
C LYS A 119 -10.69 -6.75 -4.65
N PRO A 120 -11.04 -6.22 -5.82
CA PRO A 120 -10.06 -5.78 -6.80
C PRO A 120 -9.06 -4.75 -6.24
N LEU A 121 -7.87 -4.68 -6.81
CA LEU A 121 -6.77 -3.79 -6.45
C LEU A 121 -6.30 -3.92 -4.99
N THR A 122 -6.61 -5.05 -4.36
CA THR A 122 -6.20 -5.33 -2.97
C THR A 122 -5.16 -6.42 -2.95
N SER A 123 -3.93 -6.07 -2.52
CA SER A 123 -2.85 -7.05 -2.33
C SER A 123 -3.20 -8.01 -1.19
N ARG A 124 -2.99 -9.31 -1.42
CA ARG A 124 -3.23 -10.35 -0.40
C ARG A 124 -2.23 -10.33 0.74
N TYR A 125 -1.01 -9.88 0.48
CA TYR A 125 0.03 -9.77 1.50
C TYR A 125 0.98 -8.62 1.19
N LYS A 126 1.64 -8.14 2.24
CA LYS A 126 2.75 -7.19 2.15
C LYS A 126 3.84 -7.60 3.12
N GLY A 127 5.09 -7.50 2.69
CA GLY A 127 6.27 -7.71 3.52
C GLY A 127 7.14 -6.47 3.53
N LEU A 128 7.78 -6.19 4.65
CA LEU A 128 8.71 -5.08 4.80
C LEU A 128 9.91 -5.55 5.65
N LEU A 129 11.10 -5.18 5.22
CA LEU A 129 12.32 -5.33 6.01
C LEU A 129 13.09 -4.03 5.95
N THR A 130 13.28 -3.40 7.11
CA THR A 130 14.09 -2.19 7.25
C THR A 130 15.35 -2.52 8.06
N LEU A 131 16.50 -2.15 7.53
CA LEU A 131 17.78 -2.17 8.22
C LEU A 131 18.25 -0.73 8.40
N SER A 132 18.61 -0.37 9.63
CA SER A 132 19.13 0.95 9.95
C SER A 132 20.43 0.80 10.71
N TYR A 133 21.49 1.47 10.25
CA TYR A 133 22.79 1.48 10.90
C TYR A 133 23.29 2.89 11.14
N LYS A 134 23.61 3.21 12.39
CA LYS A 134 24.31 4.44 12.80
C LYS A 134 25.71 4.12 13.24
N THR A 135 26.68 4.85 12.69
CA THR A 135 28.08 4.73 13.11
C THR A 135 28.26 5.11 14.59
N PRO A 136 29.31 4.60 15.29
CA PRO A 136 29.51 4.85 16.72
C PRO A 136 29.53 6.33 17.11
N LEU A 137 30.04 7.21 16.26
CA LEU A 137 30.03 8.66 16.47
C LEU A 137 28.74 9.34 16.03
N GLN A 138 27.74 8.57 15.59
CA GLN A 138 26.47 9.05 15.07
C GLN A 138 26.58 10.06 13.91
N LEU A 139 27.73 10.07 13.21
CA LEU A 139 27.96 10.99 12.11
C LEU A 139 27.33 10.52 10.79
N TRP A 140 27.19 9.21 10.63
CA TRP A 140 26.59 8.60 9.44
C TRP A 140 25.48 7.67 9.82
N GLN A 141 24.39 7.73 9.08
CA GLN A 141 23.28 6.78 9.15
C GLN A 141 23.04 6.20 7.76
N PHE A 142 22.85 4.89 7.73
CA PHE A 142 22.51 4.11 6.53
C PHE A 142 21.19 3.41 6.77
N ASP A 143 20.23 3.67 5.93
CA ASP A 143 18.90 3.06 5.99
C ASP A 143 18.65 2.31 4.69
N MET A 144 18.11 1.11 4.78
CA MET A 144 17.70 0.30 3.64
C MET A 144 16.37 -0.34 3.96
N THR A 145 15.40 -0.22 3.05
CA THR A 145 14.07 -0.82 3.18
C THR A 145 13.74 -1.62 1.93
N GLY A 146 13.52 -2.92 2.12
CA GLY A 146 12.92 -3.80 1.13
C GLY A 146 11.43 -3.95 1.37
N GLN A 147 10.61 -3.76 0.34
CA GLN A 147 9.16 -3.91 0.39
C GLN A 147 8.69 -4.91 -0.65
N LEU A 148 8.03 -5.97 -0.20
CA LEU A 148 7.35 -6.94 -1.03
C LEU A 148 5.86 -6.61 -1.07
N ASN A 149 5.32 -6.33 -2.26
CA ASN A 149 3.90 -6.14 -2.49
C ASN A 149 3.34 -7.38 -3.17
N GLY A 150 2.37 -8.00 -2.53
CA GLY A 150 1.71 -9.19 -3.05
C GLY A 150 0.85 -8.88 -4.26
N GLY A 151 0.63 -9.87 -5.09
CA GLY A 151 -0.30 -9.79 -6.19
C GLY A 151 -1.76 -9.72 -5.72
N GLY A 152 -2.65 -9.46 -6.66
CA GLY A 152 -4.09 -9.37 -6.44
C GLY A 152 -4.87 -9.56 -7.72
N GLU A 153 -6.12 -9.12 -7.72
CA GLU A 153 -7.05 -9.22 -8.85
C GLU A 153 -7.46 -7.82 -9.32
N LEU A 154 -7.70 -7.68 -10.60
CA LEU A 154 -8.31 -6.49 -11.22
C LEU A 154 -9.83 -6.68 -11.32
N TYR A 155 -10.53 -5.65 -11.77
CA TYR A 155 -11.99 -5.71 -11.92
C TYR A 155 -12.46 -6.73 -12.97
N ASP A 156 -11.66 -6.97 -14.00
CA ASP A 156 -11.90 -7.98 -15.04
C ASP A 156 -11.48 -9.41 -14.62
N GLN A 157 -11.17 -9.61 -13.33
CA GLN A 157 -10.69 -10.86 -12.75
C GLN A 157 -9.31 -11.32 -13.24
N SER A 158 -8.63 -10.54 -14.05
CA SER A 158 -7.22 -10.78 -14.35
C SER A 158 -6.38 -10.57 -13.10
N ARG A 159 -5.21 -11.23 -13.04
CA ARG A 159 -4.33 -11.15 -11.88
C ARG A 159 -3.11 -10.31 -12.20
N TYR A 160 -2.74 -9.45 -11.27
CA TYR A 160 -1.45 -8.78 -11.30
C TYR A 160 -0.45 -9.49 -10.37
N PRO A 161 0.86 -9.50 -10.76
CA PRO A 161 1.89 -10.21 -10.04
C PRO A 161 2.31 -9.48 -8.76
N ALA A 162 2.99 -10.21 -7.87
CA ALA A 162 3.75 -9.59 -6.78
C ALA A 162 5.00 -8.89 -7.33
N TYR A 163 5.43 -7.83 -6.64
CA TYR A 163 6.64 -7.10 -6.98
C TYR A 163 7.41 -6.66 -5.74
N PHE A 164 8.70 -6.43 -5.94
CA PHE A 164 9.61 -6.02 -4.88
C PHE A 164 10.22 -4.65 -5.19
N GLN A 165 10.26 -3.78 -4.18
CA GLN A 165 10.90 -2.48 -4.23
C GLN A 165 11.98 -2.38 -3.17
N LEU A 166 13.09 -1.75 -3.53
CA LEU A 166 14.18 -1.44 -2.63
C LEU A 166 14.35 0.08 -2.54
N GLN A 167 14.54 0.57 -1.32
CA GLN A 167 14.84 1.96 -1.01
C GLN A 167 16.10 1.99 -0.17
N ALA A 168 16.96 3.00 -0.36
CA ALA A 168 18.13 3.19 0.48
C ALA A 168 18.43 4.69 0.64
N GLN A 169 18.94 5.04 1.80
CA GLN A 169 19.37 6.41 2.13
C GLN A 169 20.64 6.41 2.96
N VAL A 170 21.52 7.32 2.65
CA VAL A 170 22.68 7.66 3.47
C VAL A 170 22.51 9.07 3.99
N THR A 171 22.68 9.26 5.29
CA THR A 171 22.56 10.56 5.96
C THR A 171 23.86 10.88 6.64
N ARG A 172 24.39 12.08 6.39
CA ARG A 172 25.50 12.66 7.16
C ARG A 172 24.94 13.64 8.17
N GLU A 173 25.21 13.39 9.45
CA GLU A 173 24.79 14.27 10.54
C GLU A 173 25.87 15.31 10.85
N PHE A 174 25.48 16.58 10.86
CA PHE A 174 26.24 17.72 11.33
C PHE A 174 25.54 18.33 12.55
N ARG A 175 26.21 19.24 13.24
CA ARG A 175 25.67 19.83 14.48
C ARG A 175 24.31 20.48 14.26
N ASN A 176 24.16 21.30 13.21
CA ASN A 176 22.99 22.13 12.99
C ASN A 176 22.13 21.68 11.79
N PHE A 177 22.60 20.72 11.02
CA PHE A 177 21.87 20.22 9.85
C PHE A 177 22.27 18.76 9.53
N ASN A 178 21.45 18.10 8.76
CA ASN A 178 21.73 16.79 8.18
C ASN A 178 21.68 16.91 6.66
N LEU A 179 22.62 16.29 5.99
CA LEU A 179 22.65 16.11 4.55
C LEU A 179 22.29 14.66 4.24
N TYR A 180 21.37 14.41 3.33
CA TYR A 180 21.01 13.06 2.94
C TYR A 180 20.92 12.90 1.43
N LEU A 181 21.28 11.70 0.99
CA LEU A 181 21.17 11.20 -0.38
C LEU A 181 20.47 9.86 -0.33
N GLY A 182 19.46 9.66 -1.16
CA GLY A 182 18.75 8.40 -1.20
C GLY A 182 18.18 8.09 -2.58
N GLY A 183 17.61 6.88 -2.68
CA GLY A 183 16.91 6.44 -3.84
C GLY A 183 15.71 5.58 -3.48
N GLU A 184 14.67 5.71 -4.26
CA GLU A 184 13.44 4.94 -4.18
C GLU A 184 13.31 4.05 -5.40
N ASN A 185 12.64 2.92 -5.21
CA ASN A 185 12.43 1.93 -6.27
C ASN A 185 13.73 1.56 -7.00
N LEU A 186 14.80 1.29 -6.24
CA LEU A 186 16.12 0.96 -6.78
C LEU A 186 16.13 -0.34 -7.60
N THR A 187 15.10 -1.17 -7.46
CA THR A 187 14.84 -2.34 -8.33
C THR A 187 14.36 -1.95 -9.72
N ASN A 188 14.05 -0.67 -9.93
CA ASN A 188 13.52 -0.13 -11.17
C ASN A 188 12.25 -0.86 -11.68
N TYR A 189 11.46 -1.41 -10.74
CA TYR A 189 10.22 -2.08 -11.11
C TYR A 189 9.17 -1.04 -11.52
N LYS A 190 8.51 -1.29 -12.62
CA LYS A 190 7.36 -0.51 -13.11
C LYS A 190 6.40 -1.40 -13.88
N ILE A 191 5.14 -1.05 -13.84
CA ILE A 191 4.13 -1.73 -14.65
C ILE A 191 4.25 -1.27 -16.11
N GLU A 192 4.15 -2.21 -17.04
CA GLU A 192 4.39 -1.93 -18.47
C GLU A 192 3.24 -1.15 -19.13
N SER A 193 2.00 -1.41 -18.74
CA SER A 193 0.81 -0.79 -19.34
C SER A 193 -0.15 -0.33 -18.25
N PRO A 194 0.16 0.78 -17.52
CA PRO A 194 -0.65 1.26 -16.41
C PRO A 194 -2.01 1.81 -16.83
N ILE A 195 -2.17 2.17 -18.09
CA ILE A 195 -3.36 2.83 -18.62
C ILE A 195 -3.88 2.04 -19.82
N GLN A 196 -5.15 1.64 -19.76
CA GLN A 196 -5.81 1.03 -20.91
C GLN A 196 -6.09 2.08 -21.98
N SER A 197 -5.87 1.72 -23.24
CA SER A 197 -6.07 2.60 -24.41
C SER A 197 -5.38 3.97 -24.28
N ALA A 198 -4.17 4.02 -23.71
CA ALA A 198 -3.40 5.25 -23.49
C ALA A 198 -3.19 6.09 -24.76
N HIS A 199 -3.11 5.47 -25.93
CA HIS A 199 -2.96 6.16 -27.23
C HIS A 199 -4.27 6.82 -27.73
N HIS A 200 -5.40 6.52 -27.10
CA HIS A 200 -6.71 7.06 -27.43
C HIS A 200 -7.41 7.64 -26.20
N PRO A 201 -6.89 8.73 -25.62
CA PRO A 201 -7.35 9.25 -24.31
C PRO A 201 -8.80 9.76 -24.33
N TRP A 202 -9.35 10.05 -25.49
CA TRP A 202 -10.75 10.48 -25.68
C TRP A 202 -11.71 9.34 -26.01
N SER A 203 -11.21 8.12 -26.05
CA SER A 203 -12.02 6.93 -26.31
C SER A 203 -12.72 6.48 -25.02
N THR A 204 -13.89 5.91 -25.15
CA THR A 204 -14.62 5.25 -24.04
C THR A 204 -13.88 4.02 -23.48
N ALA A 205 -12.90 3.51 -24.20
CA ALA A 205 -12.03 2.43 -23.74
C ALA A 205 -10.82 2.93 -22.91
N PHE A 206 -10.62 4.25 -22.80
CA PHE A 206 -9.56 4.81 -21.97
C PHE A 206 -9.86 4.59 -20.49
N ASP A 207 -8.91 4.00 -19.76
CA ASP A 207 -9.05 3.74 -18.34
C ASP A 207 -7.69 3.78 -17.62
N ALA A 208 -7.55 4.74 -16.69
CA ALA A 208 -6.40 4.91 -15.83
C ALA A 208 -6.71 4.56 -14.36
N THR A 209 -7.85 3.92 -14.06
CA THR A 209 -8.29 3.64 -12.70
C THR A 209 -7.71 2.35 -12.11
N GLN A 210 -7.12 1.49 -12.96
CA GLN A 210 -6.63 0.17 -12.55
C GLN A 210 -5.10 0.10 -12.41
N VAL A 211 -4.50 1.18 -11.91
CA VAL A 211 -3.05 1.23 -11.65
C VAL A 211 -2.75 0.51 -10.33
N TRP A 212 -2.15 -0.67 -10.41
CA TRP A 212 -1.90 -1.55 -9.27
C TRP A 212 -0.46 -1.50 -8.72
N GLY A 213 0.45 -0.83 -9.40
CA GLY A 213 1.87 -0.77 -9.03
C GLY A 213 2.53 0.53 -9.46
N PRO A 214 3.84 0.67 -9.25
CA PRO A 214 4.56 1.89 -9.59
C PRO A 214 4.58 2.12 -11.11
N VAL A 215 4.33 3.35 -11.51
CA VAL A 215 4.38 3.81 -12.90
C VAL A 215 5.73 4.45 -13.25
N THR A 216 6.47 4.89 -12.23
CA THR A 216 7.81 5.45 -12.35
C THR A 216 8.86 4.42 -11.93
N GLY A 217 10.00 4.40 -12.62
CA GLY A 217 11.13 3.55 -12.27
C GLY A 217 11.93 4.08 -11.07
N ALA A 218 13.22 3.77 -11.03
CA ALA A 218 14.13 4.21 -9.98
C ALA A 218 14.22 5.74 -9.94
N MET A 219 14.19 6.30 -8.73
CA MET A 219 14.33 7.73 -8.45
C MET A 219 15.46 7.97 -7.46
N ALA A 220 16.18 9.06 -7.62
CA ALA A 220 17.17 9.52 -6.66
C ALA A 220 16.79 10.89 -6.13
N TYR A 221 17.13 11.15 -4.89
CA TYR A 221 16.89 12.43 -4.24
C TYR A 221 18.07 12.83 -3.35
N VAL A 222 18.24 14.13 -3.16
CA VAL A 222 19.18 14.72 -2.21
C VAL A 222 18.44 15.79 -1.43
N GLY A 223 18.77 15.94 -0.15
CA GLY A 223 18.14 16.97 0.67
C GLY A 223 18.96 17.37 1.88
N ILE A 224 18.56 18.47 2.46
CA ILE A 224 19.14 19.02 3.69
C ILE A 224 18.02 19.27 4.70
N ARG A 225 18.27 18.93 5.97
CA ARG A 225 17.34 19.16 7.09
C ARG A 225 18.06 19.98 8.16
N PHE A 226 17.55 21.14 8.46
CA PHE A 226 18.06 21.98 9.55
C PHE A 226 17.43 21.61 10.87
N LYS A 227 18.26 21.61 11.95
CA LYS A 227 17.83 21.43 13.34
C LYS A 227 17.83 22.82 13.99
N LEU A 228 16.65 23.34 14.29
CA LEU A 228 16.50 24.59 15.03
C LEU A 228 16.32 24.20 16.50
N GLU A 229 17.38 24.32 17.30
CA GLU A 229 17.27 24.21 18.75
C GLU A 229 16.66 25.53 19.28
N LYS A 230 15.59 25.42 20.09
CA LYS A 230 15.13 26.57 20.87
C LYS A 230 16.25 26.93 21.87
N LEU A 231 16.77 28.16 21.74
CA LEU A 231 17.58 28.79 22.78
C LEU A 231 16.82 28.94 24.08
#